data_84cbed517d2bf817ca68ac2c1eefc880
#
_entry.id   84cbed517d2bf817ca68ac2c1eefc880
#
_cell.length_a   1.000
_cell.length_b   1.000
_cell.length_c   1.000
_cell.angle_alpha   90.00
_cell.angle_beta   90.00
_cell.angle_gamma   90.00
#
_symmetry.space_group_name_H-M   'P 1'
#
loop_
_entity.id
_entity.type
_entity.pdbx_description
1 polymer ?
#
loop_
_entity_poly.entity_id
_entity_poly.type
_entity_poly.pdbx_seq_one_letter_code
_entity_poly.pdbx_strand_id
1 'polypeptide(L)'
;KIILNGNLTLNANRFGKNGRSSILRMDENSILECDGFSFMYGADIILFNGACLKLGRDSFINSDCKIRCHKQIVIGNDCAISHDFTIMDSDAHELCGNRNTKPVYIGNHVWIGTRVTVLSGVNIGDGAVVAAGALVTNDVPAGALVGGVPAHIIREKVEWEK
;
A
#
# COMPACT_ATOMS: atom_id res chain seq x y z
N LYS A 1 -1.54 3.53 -18.76
CA LYS A 1 -2.91 3.08 -18.99
C LYS A 1 -3.66 2.97 -17.67
N ILE A 2 -4.89 3.44 -17.61
CA ILE A 2 -5.79 3.26 -16.44
C ILE A 2 -6.89 2.28 -16.86
N ILE A 3 -7.13 1.26 -16.03
CA ILE A 3 -8.17 0.23 -16.19
C ILE A 3 -9.05 0.27 -14.95
N LEU A 4 -10.31 0.67 -15.10
CA LEU A 4 -11.27 0.76 -14.01
C LEU A 4 -12.36 -0.30 -14.21
N ASN A 5 -12.38 -1.30 -13.33
CA ASN A 5 -13.44 -2.30 -13.25
C ASN A 5 -14.47 -1.90 -12.15
N GLY A 6 -14.11 -0.89 -11.35
CA GLY A 6 -14.92 -0.29 -10.30
C GLY A 6 -14.54 1.17 -10.07
N ASN A 7 -15.06 1.80 -9.04
CA ASN A 7 -14.80 3.20 -8.75
C ASN A 7 -13.40 3.40 -8.18
N LEU A 8 -12.64 4.34 -8.75
CA LEU A 8 -11.44 4.88 -8.12
C LEU A 8 -11.78 6.27 -7.56
N THR A 9 -11.72 6.43 -6.25
CA THR A 9 -11.95 7.70 -5.59
C THR A 9 -10.64 8.30 -5.10
N LEU A 10 -10.34 9.52 -5.53
CA LEU A 10 -9.24 10.33 -5.00
C LEU A 10 -9.83 11.51 -4.24
N ASN A 11 -9.18 11.88 -3.12
CA ASN A 11 -9.66 12.95 -2.24
C ASN A 11 -11.05 12.66 -1.64
N ALA A 12 -11.30 11.44 -1.23
CA ALA A 12 -12.52 11.03 -0.53
C ALA A 12 -12.57 11.71 0.86
N ASN A 13 -12.79 13.02 0.88
CA ASN A 13 -12.83 13.80 2.12
C ASN A 13 -14.25 13.86 2.67
N ARG A 14 -14.52 13.03 3.65
CA ARG A 14 -15.81 13.05 4.37
C ARG A 14 -15.91 14.14 5.46
N PHE A 15 -14.80 14.78 5.81
CA PHE A 15 -14.71 15.62 7.02
C PHE A 15 -14.32 17.09 6.79
N GLY A 16 -14.42 17.62 5.57
CA GLY A 16 -14.25 19.06 5.37
C GLY A 16 -13.49 19.48 4.11
N LYS A 17 -13.37 20.79 3.94
CA LYS A 17 -12.81 21.44 2.73
C LYS A 17 -11.28 21.59 2.73
N ASN A 18 -10.58 21.16 3.77
CA ASN A 18 -9.16 21.48 4.02
C ASN A 18 -8.18 20.32 3.76
N GLY A 19 -8.61 19.26 3.10
CA GLY A 19 -7.74 18.16 2.71
C GLY A 19 -6.69 18.59 1.67
N ARG A 20 -5.45 18.10 1.78
CA ARG A 20 -4.43 18.27 0.74
C ARG A 20 -4.86 17.55 -0.52
N SER A 21 -4.59 18.16 -1.68
CA SER A 21 -4.85 17.50 -2.96
C SER A 21 -3.98 16.26 -3.11
N SER A 22 -4.55 15.21 -3.69
CA SER A 22 -3.80 14.01 -4.07
C SER A 22 -3.09 14.23 -5.41
N ILE A 23 -1.96 13.57 -5.58
CA ILE A 23 -1.15 13.56 -6.80
C ILE A 23 -1.11 12.13 -7.32
N LEU A 24 -1.45 11.96 -8.58
CA LEU A 24 -1.22 10.72 -9.33
C LEU A 24 -0.33 11.05 -10.53
N ARG A 25 0.93 10.57 -10.48
CA ARG A 25 1.86 10.62 -11.60
C ARG A 25 2.02 9.22 -12.17
N MET A 26 1.86 9.11 -13.46
CA MET A 26 2.05 7.88 -14.22
C MET A 26 3.04 8.13 -15.34
N ASP A 27 4.20 7.49 -15.27
CA ASP A 27 5.21 7.55 -16.33
C ASP A 27 4.83 6.59 -17.49
N GLU A 28 5.61 6.60 -18.57
CA GLU A 28 5.32 5.83 -19.79
C GLU A 28 5.12 4.33 -19.49
N ASN A 29 4.24 3.68 -20.25
CA ASN A 29 3.93 2.26 -20.16
C ASN A 29 3.44 1.77 -18.78
N SER A 30 3.23 2.65 -17.81
CA SER A 30 2.69 2.27 -16.51
C SER A 30 1.20 1.94 -16.57
N ILE A 31 0.75 1.07 -15.67
CA ILE A 31 -0.63 0.58 -15.58
C ILE A 31 -1.16 0.80 -14.16
N LEU A 32 -2.32 1.42 -14.07
CA LEU A 32 -3.16 1.43 -12.86
C LEU A 32 -4.42 0.62 -13.14
N GLU A 33 -4.62 -0.45 -12.38
CA GLU A 33 -5.82 -1.29 -12.42
C GLU A 33 -6.55 -1.15 -11.08
N CYS A 34 -7.86 -0.91 -11.11
CA CYS A 34 -8.66 -0.66 -9.92
C CYS A 34 -10.04 -1.29 -10.02
N ASP A 35 -10.39 -2.10 -9.01
CA ASP A 35 -11.66 -2.82 -8.91
C ASP A 35 -12.68 -2.14 -7.97
N GLY A 36 -12.28 -1.04 -7.31
CA GLY A 36 -13.13 -0.30 -6.38
C GLY A 36 -12.37 0.16 -5.13
N PHE A 37 -11.58 1.21 -5.25
CA PHE A 37 -10.65 1.66 -4.21
C PHE A 37 -10.82 3.14 -3.87
N SER A 38 -10.61 3.50 -2.61
CA SER A 38 -10.69 4.88 -2.16
C SER A 38 -9.39 5.35 -1.50
N PHE A 39 -8.89 6.48 -1.99
CA PHE A 39 -7.88 7.28 -1.30
C PHE A 39 -8.55 8.48 -0.65
N MET A 40 -8.25 8.75 0.60
CA MET A 40 -8.71 9.96 1.26
C MET A 40 -7.97 11.17 0.63
N TYR A 41 -7.47 12.10 1.36
CA TYR A 41 -6.77 13.26 0.81
C TYR A 41 -5.24 13.13 0.98
N GLY A 42 -4.47 13.90 0.21
CA GLY A 42 -3.02 13.96 0.33
C GLY A 42 -2.29 12.70 -0.14
N ALA A 43 -2.93 11.85 -0.95
CA ALA A 43 -2.24 10.71 -1.55
C ALA A 43 -1.18 11.18 -2.56
N ASP A 44 0.03 10.67 -2.46
CA ASP A 44 1.16 10.92 -3.35
C ASP A 44 1.57 9.59 -4.03
N ILE A 45 1.06 9.39 -5.24
CA ILE A 45 1.16 8.13 -5.98
C ILE A 45 2.00 8.35 -7.23
N ILE A 46 3.11 7.61 -7.33
CA ILE A 46 3.98 7.65 -8.51
C ILE A 46 4.16 6.23 -9.03
N LEU A 47 3.75 6.03 -10.29
CA LEU A 47 4.03 4.82 -11.07
C LEU A 47 5.14 5.16 -12.07
N PHE A 48 6.30 4.56 -11.89
CA PHE A 48 7.43 4.73 -12.78
C PHE A 48 7.25 3.95 -14.08
N ASN A 49 8.13 4.16 -15.05
CA ASN A 49 8.04 3.56 -16.38
C ASN A 49 7.85 2.03 -16.31
N GLY A 50 6.80 1.54 -16.95
CA GLY A 50 6.46 0.12 -17.00
C GLY A 50 5.88 -0.48 -15.72
N ALA A 51 5.69 0.32 -14.66
CA ALA A 51 5.17 -0.16 -13.38
C ALA A 51 3.67 -0.52 -13.45
N CYS A 52 3.25 -1.44 -12.57
CA CYS A 52 1.87 -1.86 -12.45
C CYS A 52 1.38 -1.74 -11.00
N LEU A 53 0.37 -0.90 -10.76
CA LEU A 53 -0.34 -0.79 -9.49
C LEU A 53 -1.73 -1.41 -9.64
N LYS A 54 -2.03 -2.42 -8.80
CA LYS A 54 -3.35 -3.05 -8.74
C LYS A 54 -4.00 -2.78 -7.40
N LEU A 55 -5.25 -2.35 -7.44
CA LEU A 55 -6.04 -1.93 -6.29
C LEU A 55 -7.36 -2.72 -6.25
N GLY A 56 -7.52 -3.54 -5.23
CA GLY A 56 -8.71 -4.37 -5.01
C GLY A 56 -9.94 -3.57 -4.58
N ARG A 57 -11.07 -4.26 -4.58
CA ARG A 57 -12.36 -3.66 -4.20
C ARG A 57 -12.50 -3.51 -2.69
N ASP A 58 -13.39 -2.62 -2.27
CA ASP A 58 -13.79 -2.39 -0.88
C ASP A 58 -12.62 -2.04 0.05
N SER A 59 -11.52 -1.57 -0.52
CA SER A 59 -10.30 -1.18 0.17
C SER A 59 -10.15 0.34 0.20
N PHE A 60 -9.48 0.82 1.24
CA PHE A 60 -9.16 2.24 1.31
C PHE A 60 -7.80 2.49 1.96
N ILE A 61 -7.21 3.61 1.58
CA ILE A 61 -6.08 4.21 2.30
C ILE A 61 -6.51 5.58 2.81
N ASN A 62 -6.23 5.82 4.08
CA ASN A 62 -6.49 7.09 4.71
C ASN A 62 -5.52 8.18 4.21
N SER A 63 -5.51 9.34 4.82
CA SER A 63 -4.78 10.50 4.30
C SER A 63 -3.26 10.37 4.31
N ASP A 64 -2.63 11.17 3.45
CA ASP A 64 -1.19 11.41 3.42
C ASP A 64 -0.34 10.16 3.11
N CYS A 65 -0.87 9.26 2.29
CA CYS A 65 -0.11 8.08 1.88
C CYS A 65 0.91 8.37 0.77
N LYS A 66 1.96 7.54 0.69
CA LYS A 66 2.97 7.56 -0.37
C LYS A 66 3.09 6.19 -1.02
N ILE A 67 2.88 6.13 -2.34
CA ILE A 67 3.06 4.92 -3.14
C ILE A 67 4.15 5.19 -4.18
N ARG A 68 5.20 4.37 -4.17
CA ARG A 68 6.31 4.43 -5.11
C ARG A 68 6.43 3.09 -5.82
N CYS A 69 5.80 2.99 -6.99
CA CYS A 69 5.72 1.75 -7.76
C CYS A 69 6.69 1.78 -8.94
N HIS A 70 7.76 1.00 -8.87
CA HIS A 70 8.76 0.85 -9.93
C HIS A 70 8.55 -0.41 -10.77
N LYS A 71 7.94 -1.45 -10.22
CA LYS A 71 7.67 -2.72 -10.88
C LYS A 71 6.23 -3.15 -10.69
N GLN A 72 5.87 -3.55 -9.48
CA GLN A 72 4.51 -3.96 -9.18
C GLN A 72 4.18 -3.83 -7.70
N ILE A 73 3.05 -3.18 -7.42
CA ILE A 73 2.41 -3.18 -6.10
C ILE A 73 0.97 -3.67 -6.27
N VAL A 74 0.57 -4.61 -5.43
CA VAL A 74 -0.79 -5.13 -5.39
C VAL A 74 -1.35 -4.93 -3.99
N ILE A 75 -2.53 -4.32 -3.89
CA ILE A 75 -3.31 -4.23 -2.65
C ILE A 75 -4.62 -4.97 -2.91
N GLY A 76 -4.87 -5.98 -2.10
CA GLY A 76 -6.04 -6.85 -2.22
C GLY A 76 -7.35 -6.18 -1.84
N ASN A 77 -8.37 -7.01 -1.67
CA ASN A 77 -9.73 -6.58 -1.37
C ASN A 77 -9.93 -6.38 0.13
N ASP A 78 -10.91 -5.55 0.50
CA ASP A 78 -11.39 -5.36 1.88
C ASP A 78 -10.30 -4.91 2.87
N CYS A 79 -9.28 -4.20 2.39
CA CYS A 79 -8.19 -3.70 3.21
C CYS A 79 -8.54 -2.36 3.88
N ALA A 80 -8.09 -2.19 5.13
CA ALA A 80 -8.18 -0.93 5.87
C ALA A 80 -6.77 -0.41 6.18
N ILE A 81 -6.35 0.64 5.47
CA ILE A 81 -5.01 1.21 5.60
C ILE A 81 -5.11 2.62 6.18
N SER A 82 -4.37 2.86 7.26
CA SER A 82 -4.45 4.11 8.02
C SER A 82 -3.59 5.23 7.43
N HIS A 83 -3.45 6.32 8.19
CA HIS A 83 -2.76 7.56 7.77
C HIS A 83 -1.25 7.40 7.63
N ASP A 84 -0.62 8.27 6.82
CA ASP A 84 0.83 8.35 6.66
C ASP A 84 1.48 7.01 6.22
N PHE A 85 0.72 6.21 5.51
CA PHE A 85 1.20 4.92 4.99
C PHE A 85 2.21 5.14 3.85
N THR A 86 3.30 4.40 3.87
CA THR A 86 4.30 4.40 2.80
C THR A 86 4.54 2.99 2.30
N ILE A 87 4.51 2.81 0.97
CA ILE A 87 4.82 1.54 0.32
C ILE A 87 5.71 1.78 -0.91
N MET A 88 6.74 0.97 -1.04
CA MET A 88 7.67 1.04 -2.15
C MET A 88 8.17 -0.35 -2.53
N ASP A 89 8.30 -0.59 -3.83
CA ASP A 89 8.80 -1.85 -4.38
C ASP A 89 10.24 -1.74 -4.92
N SER A 90 10.94 -0.64 -4.59
CA SER A 90 12.31 -0.39 -5.02
C SER A 90 13.05 0.51 -4.03
N ASP A 91 14.35 0.25 -3.86
CA ASP A 91 15.26 1.15 -3.14
C ASP A 91 15.63 2.39 -4.00
N ALA A 92 15.17 2.46 -5.26
CA ALA A 92 15.44 3.50 -6.25
C ALA A 92 16.93 3.67 -6.63
N HIS A 93 17.83 3.26 -5.77
CA HIS A 93 19.30 3.35 -5.94
C HIS A 93 19.95 1.96 -5.97
N GLU A 94 21.17 1.91 -6.46
CA GLU A 94 21.96 0.68 -6.47
C GLU A 94 22.85 0.61 -5.22
N LEU A 95 22.82 -0.55 -4.58
CA LEU A 95 23.73 -0.89 -3.50
C LEU A 95 24.61 -2.06 -3.94
N CYS A 96 25.92 -1.87 -3.94
CA CYS A 96 26.90 -2.88 -4.42
C CYS A 96 26.59 -3.40 -5.84
N GLY A 97 26.20 -2.51 -6.75
CA GLY A 97 25.85 -2.85 -8.14
C GLY A 97 24.48 -3.53 -8.33
N ASN A 98 23.68 -3.64 -7.28
CA ASN A 98 22.37 -4.26 -7.34
C ASN A 98 21.27 -3.25 -6.95
N ARG A 99 20.26 -3.15 -7.80
CA ARG A 99 19.02 -2.44 -7.47
C ARG A 99 18.01 -3.44 -6.92
N ASN A 100 17.61 -3.25 -5.67
CA ASN A 100 16.56 -4.07 -5.07
C ASN A 100 15.18 -3.54 -5.51
N THR A 101 14.64 -4.12 -6.59
CA THR A 101 13.30 -3.83 -7.09
C THR A 101 12.53 -5.14 -7.18
N LYS A 102 11.63 -5.37 -6.23
CA LYS A 102 10.83 -6.59 -6.11
C LYS A 102 9.38 -6.23 -5.86
N PRO A 103 8.43 -6.92 -6.50
CA PRO A 103 7.00 -6.69 -6.25
C PRO A 103 6.66 -6.73 -4.77
N VAL A 104 5.65 -5.95 -4.39
CA VAL A 104 5.07 -5.97 -3.04
C VAL A 104 3.60 -6.36 -3.16
N TYR A 105 3.18 -7.30 -2.31
CA TYR A 105 1.82 -7.79 -2.29
C TYR A 105 1.21 -7.60 -0.90
N ILE A 106 0.05 -6.95 -0.84
CA ILE A 106 -0.82 -6.92 0.33
C ILE A 106 -2.03 -7.76 0.00
N GLY A 107 -2.29 -8.79 0.79
CA GLY A 107 -3.40 -9.71 0.63
C GLY A 107 -4.77 -9.07 0.86
N ASN A 108 -5.78 -9.90 1.03
CA ASN A 108 -7.13 -9.47 1.30
C ASN A 108 -7.37 -9.29 2.80
N HIS A 109 -8.30 -8.40 3.16
CA HIS A 109 -8.71 -8.18 4.55
C HIS A 109 -7.51 -7.89 5.47
N VAL A 110 -6.61 -7.00 5.03
CA VAL A 110 -5.41 -6.61 5.78
C VAL A 110 -5.67 -5.26 6.47
N TRP A 111 -5.36 -5.20 7.77
CA TRP A 111 -5.36 -3.94 8.51
C TRP A 111 -3.94 -3.40 8.69
N ILE A 112 -3.69 -2.19 8.21
CA ILE A 112 -2.41 -1.49 8.38
C ILE A 112 -2.62 -0.24 9.21
N GLY A 113 -1.91 -0.18 10.34
CA GLY A 113 -1.92 0.97 11.25
C GLY A 113 -1.26 2.21 10.67
N THR A 114 -1.38 3.32 11.40
CA THR A 114 -0.81 4.62 10.97
C THR A 114 0.72 4.60 10.93
N ARG A 115 1.32 5.35 10.00
CA ARG A 115 2.78 5.50 9.82
C ARG A 115 3.54 4.19 9.60
N VAL A 116 2.89 3.23 8.99
CA VAL A 116 3.56 1.98 8.57
C VAL A 116 4.31 2.22 7.26
N THR A 117 5.51 1.63 7.18
CA THR A 117 6.31 1.57 5.95
C THR A 117 6.49 0.13 5.53
N VAL A 118 6.15 -0.17 4.25
CA VAL A 118 6.35 -1.49 3.64
C VAL A 118 7.42 -1.38 2.55
N LEU A 119 8.46 -2.20 2.65
CA LEU A 119 9.60 -2.17 1.73
C LEU A 119 9.49 -3.20 0.62
N SER A 120 10.41 -3.07 -0.35
CA SER A 120 10.54 -3.89 -1.55
C SER A 120 10.57 -5.39 -1.25
N GLY A 121 9.78 -6.17 -1.98
CA GLY A 121 9.75 -7.62 -1.93
C GLY A 121 8.89 -8.24 -0.83
N VAL A 122 8.20 -7.43 -0.02
CA VAL A 122 7.36 -7.91 1.09
C VAL A 122 6.03 -8.45 0.57
N ASN A 123 5.61 -9.58 1.13
CA ASN A 123 4.27 -10.15 0.99
C ASN A 123 3.57 -10.12 2.35
N ILE A 124 2.43 -9.45 2.42
CA ILE A 124 1.56 -9.44 3.61
C ILE A 124 0.37 -10.37 3.32
N GLY A 125 0.25 -11.44 4.11
CA GLY A 125 -0.79 -12.44 3.94
C GLY A 125 -2.19 -11.94 4.31
N ASP A 126 -3.20 -12.66 3.82
CA ASP A 126 -4.62 -12.34 4.06
C ASP A 126 -4.94 -12.28 5.56
N GLY A 127 -5.77 -11.34 5.97
CA GLY A 127 -6.21 -11.16 7.35
C GLY A 127 -5.14 -10.64 8.31
N ALA A 128 -3.94 -10.35 7.84
CA ALA A 128 -2.86 -9.85 8.68
C ALA A 128 -3.15 -8.44 9.24
N VAL A 129 -2.54 -8.15 10.38
CA VAL A 129 -2.58 -6.82 11.02
C VAL A 129 -1.16 -6.31 11.20
N VAL A 130 -0.90 -5.08 10.76
CA VAL A 130 0.38 -4.39 10.93
C VAL A 130 0.18 -3.23 11.90
N ALA A 131 0.84 -3.30 13.05
CA ALA A 131 0.74 -2.28 14.09
C ALA A 131 1.29 -0.93 13.63
N ALA A 132 0.75 0.15 14.20
CA ALA A 132 1.16 1.51 13.88
C ALA A 132 2.68 1.72 14.07
N GLY A 133 3.29 2.49 13.14
CA GLY A 133 4.71 2.84 13.17
C GLY A 133 5.66 1.70 12.78
N ALA A 134 5.14 0.57 12.32
CA ALA A 134 5.99 -0.56 11.95
C ALA A 134 6.78 -0.31 10.65
N LEU A 135 8.01 -0.86 10.59
CA LEU A 135 8.81 -0.97 9.39
C LEU A 135 8.81 -2.44 8.93
N VAL A 136 8.05 -2.75 7.89
CA VAL A 136 7.90 -4.11 7.37
C VAL A 136 8.98 -4.37 6.31
N THR A 137 9.92 -5.25 6.64
CA THR A 137 11.07 -5.62 5.81
C THR A 137 11.05 -7.07 5.37
N ASN A 138 10.16 -7.88 5.95
CA ASN A 138 10.02 -9.31 5.68
C ASN A 138 8.55 -9.66 5.49
N ASP A 139 8.29 -10.82 4.91
CA ASP A 139 6.94 -11.34 4.72
C ASP A 139 6.18 -11.45 6.04
N VAL A 140 4.89 -11.16 5.97
CA VAL A 140 3.95 -11.25 7.11
C VAL A 140 3.00 -12.43 6.86
N PRO A 141 2.97 -13.44 7.75
CA PRO A 141 2.05 -14.56 7.60
C PRO A 141 0.59 -14.14 7.63
N ALA A 142 -0.27 -14.88 6.93
CA ALA A 142 -1.71 -14.65 6.97
C ALA A 142 -2.25 -14.74 8.41
N GLY A 143 -3.12 -13.79 8.77
CA GLY A 143 -3.74 -13.69 10.09
C GLY A 143 -2.78 -13.29 11.22
N ALA A 144 -1.52 -12.99 10.95
CA ALA A 144 -0.57 -12.57 11.98
C ALA A 144 -0.72 -11.09 12.34
N LEU A 145 -0.43 -10.75 13.60
CA LEU A 145 -0.16 -9.37 14.04
C LEU A 145 1.34 -9.16 14.12
N VAL A 146 1.83 -8.19 13.36
CA VAL A 146 3.24 -7.77 13.39
C VAL A 146 3.40 -6.31 13.81
N GLY A 147 4.56 -5.96 14.34
CA GLY A 147 4.89 -4.58 14.70
C GLY A 147 6.35 -4.38 15.07
N GLY A 148 6.77 -3.13 15.17
CA GLY A 148 8.13 -2.73 15.53
C GLY A 148 8.97 -2.26 14.33
N VAL A 149 10.24 -1.90 14.62
CA VAL A 149 11.24 -1.41 13.65
C VAL A 149 12.56 -2.16 13.86
N PRO A 150 12.86 -3.18 13.04
CA PRO A 150 12.00 -3.81 12.04
C PRO A 150 10.81 -4.55 12.64
N ALA A 151 9.76 -4.77 11.82
CA ALA A 151 8.57 -5.49 12.27
C ALA A 151 8.85 -6.97 12.54
N HIS A 152 8.26 -7.50 13.60
CA HIS A 152 8.32 -8.91 13.99
C HIS A 152 6.93 -9.38 14.45
N ILE A 153 6.73 -10.68 14.50
CA ILE A 153 5.45 -11.28 14.90
C ILE A 153 5.21 -11.02 16.39
N ILE A 154 4.08 -10.38 16.70
CA ILE A 154 3.58 -10.15 18.06
C ILE A 154 2.60 -11.25 18.44
N ARG A 155 1.76 -11.66 17.48
CA ARG A 155 0.81 -12.79 17.61
C ARG A 155 0.71 -13.52 16.28
N GLU A 156 0.67 -14.83 16.32
CA GLU A 156 0.59 -15.67 15.13
C GLU A 156 -0.81 -15.70 14.51
N LYS A 157 -1.83 -15.45 15.32
CA LYS A 157 -3.22 -15.45 14.85
C LYS A 157 -4.03 -14.37 15.55
N VAL A 158 -4.64 -13.52 14.76
CA VAL A 158 -5.60 -12.49 15.18
C VAL A 158 -6.79 -12.46 14.22
N GLU A 159 -7.91 -11.98 14.72
CA GLU A 159 -9.08 -11.63 13.92
C GLU A 159 -9.37 -10.15 14.14
N TRP A 160 -9.82 -9.46 13.11
CA TRP A 160 -10.20 -8.06 13.19
C TRP A 160 -11.41 -7.78 12.30
N GLU A 161 -12.16 -6.76 12.62
CA GLU A 161 -13.31 -6.29 11.85
C GLU A 161 -13.15 -4.82 11.50
N LYS A 162 -13.74 -4.40 10.37
CA LYS A 162 -13.65 -3.05 9.78
C LYS A 162 -14.59 -2.05 10.44
#